data_2c54ebf44583ba234bb996adbe12b147
#
_entry.id   2c54ebf44583ba234bb996adbe12b147
#
_cell.length_a   1.000
_cell.length_b   1.000
_cell.length_c   1.000
_cell.angle_alpha   90.00
_cell.angle_beta   90.00
_cell.angle_gamma   90.00
#
_symmetry.space_group_name_H-M   'P 1'
#
loop_
_entity.id
_entity.type
_entity.pdbx_description
1 polymer ?
#
loop_
_entity_poly.entity_id
_entity_poly.type
_entity_poly.pdbx_seq_one_letter_code
_entity_poly.pdbx_strand_id
1 'polypeptide(L)'
;MILDSCVWIGLASNQVNRQAVIEVAGNLPVFISVISLGELSFGVESCKDPSERALRAAYMRQLEIRPTLEITKQTAASFGVLAATVKQSGRSPRPRYNDLWLAAQAIEHGYELLTLNIKDFEDLPGLRLTSLQP
;
A
#
# COMPACT_ATOMS: atom_id res chain seq x y z
N MET A 1 -2.30 2.90 -10.75
CA MET A 1 -1.39 3.21 -9.62
C MET A 1 -1.95 2.66 -8.33
N ILE A 2 -1.13 2.00 -7.55
CA ILE A 2 -1.47 1.54 -6.20
C ILE A 2 -0.80 2.50 -5.22
N LEU A 3 -1.52 2.94 -4.20
CA LEU A 3 -0.96 3.74 -3.11
C LEU A 3 -0.64 2.84 -1.93
N ASP A 4 0.57 2.95 -1.41
CA ASP A 4 0.98 2.29 -0.17
C ASP A 4 0.14 2.79 1.01
N SER A 5 0.00 1.96 2.04
CA SER A 5 -0.79 2.28 3.23
C SER A 5 -0.39 3.60 3.88
N CYS A 6 0.91 3.90 3.92
CA CYS A 6 1.42 5.17 4.48
C CYS A 6 0.89 6.39 3.72
N VAL A 7 0.62 6.28 2.43
CA VAL A 7 0.04 7.38 1.63
C VAL A 7 -1.43 7.58 2.02
N TRP A 8 -2.21 6.50 2.12
CA TRP A 8 -3.60 6.58 2.55
C TRP A 8 -3.73 7.17 3.95
N ILE A 9 -2.90 6.72 4.89
CA ILE A 9 -2.87 7.23 6.25
C ILE A 9 -2.46 8.71 6.27
N GLY A 10 -1.45 9.06 5.50
CA GLY A 10 -0.98 10.45 5.39
C GLY A 10 -2.02 11.40 4.81
N LEU A 11 -2.84 10.93 3.87
CA LEU A 11 -3.97 11.70 3.34
C LEU A 11 -5.03 11.96 4.41
N ALA A 12 -5.32 10.97 5.24
CA ALA A 12 -6.29 11.10 6.32
C ALA A 12 -5.86 12.11 7.39
N SER A 13 -4.56 12.16 7.69
CA SER A 13 -3.98 13.03 8.72
C SER A 13 -3.50 14.38 8.18
N ASN A 14 -3.70 14.65 6.89
CA ASN A 14 -3.20 15.83 6.19
C ASN A 14 -1.67 15.98 6.21
N GLN A 15 -0.94 14.91 6.50
CA GLN A 15 0.52 14.87 6.37
C GLN A 15 0.96 14.71 4.91
N VAL A 16 0.09 14.16 4.08
CA VAL A 16 0.28 14.05 2.63
C VAL A 16 -0.68 15.01 1.94
N ASN A 17 -0.14 15.82 1.03
CA ASN A 17 -0.93 16.75 0.25
C ASN A 17 -1.70 16.00 -0.84
N ARG A 18 -3.03 16.12 -0.81
CA ARG A 18 -3.90 15.47 -1.81
C ARG A 18 -3.58 15.91 -3.23
N GLN A 19 -3.30 17.20 -3.44
CA GLN A 19 -3.00 17.73 -4.76
C GLN A 19 -1.71 17.11 -5.32
N ALA A 20 -0.70 16.90 -4.48
CA ALA A 20 0.55 16.25 -4.90
C ALA A 20 0.30 14.82 -5.38
N VAL A 21 -0.58 14.08 -4.72
CA VAL A 21 -0.97 12.72 -5.15
C VAL A 21 -1.69 12.77 -6.49
N ILE A 22 -2.63 13.70 -6.66
CA ILE A 22 -3.37 13.88 -7.92
C ILE A 22 -2.41 14.19 -9.07
N GLU A 23 -1.45 15.07 -8.86
CA GLU A 23 -0.46 15.44 -9.87
C GLU A 23 0.41 14.25 -10.27
N VAL A 24 0.88 13.47 -9.29
CA VAL A 24 1.70 12.28 -9.55
C VAL A 24 0.89 11.20 -10.28
N ALA A 25 -0.35 10.97 -9.87
CA ALA A 25 -1.22 9.97 -10.50
C ALA A 25 -1.60 10.36 -11.94
N GLY A 26 -1.76 11.66 -12.21
CA GLY A 26 -2.18 12.14 -13.51
C GLY A 26 -3.52 11.52 -13.92
N ASN A 27 -3.56 10.87 -15.07
CA ASN A 27 -4.76 10.18 -15.58
C ASN A 27 -4.83 8.70 -15.20
N LEU A 28 -3.89 8.19 -14.41
CA LEU A 28 -3.90 6.80 -14.01
C LEU A 28 -5.01 6.54 -12.98
N PRO A 29 -5.72 5.41 -13.09
CA PRO A 29 -6.65 5.03 -12.03
C PRO A 29 -5.88 4.73 -10.74
N VAL A 30 -6.48 5.07 -9.60
CA VAL A 30 -5.89 4.87 -8.28
C VAL A 30 -6.65 3.76 -7.56
N PHE A 31 -5.91 2.75 -7.10
CA PHE A 31 -6.45 1.59 -6.42
C PHE A 31 -5.96 1.52 -4.98
N ILE A 32 -6.80 0.96 -4.12
CA ILE A 32 -6.40 0.55 -2.78
C ILE A 32 -6.30 -0.98 -2.74
N SER A 33 -5.29 -1.49 -2.06
CA SER A 33 -5.15 -2.93 -1.82
C SER A 33 -5.97 -3.37 -0.60
N VAL A 34 -6.49 -4.60 -0.63
CA VAL A 34 -7.08 -5.24 0.56
C VAL A 34 -6.08 -5.31 1.71
N ILE A 35 -4.79 -5.37 1.41
CA ILE A 35 -3.73 -5.32 2.43
C ILE A 35 -3.79 -4.00 3.20
N SER A 36 -3.91 -2.89 2.49
CA SER A 36 -4.05 -1.56 3.11
C SER A 36 -5.34 -1.44 3.89
N LEU A 37 -6.45 -1.98 3.38
CA LEU A 37 -7.71 -2.01 4.12
C LEU A 37 -7.55 -2.80 5.43
N GLY A 38 -6.83 -3.91 5.42
CA GLY A 38 -6.53 -4.69 6.62
C GLY A 38 -5.72 -3.90 7.65
N GLU A 39 -4.71 -3.17 7.21
CA GLU A 39 -3.90 -2.32 8.09
C GLU A 39 -4.73 -1.17 8.69
N LEU A 40 -5.59 -0.55 7.89
CA LEU A 40 -6.48 0.50 8.35
C LEU A 40 -7.53 -0.03 9.34
N SER A 41 -8.07 -1.23 9.07
CA SER A 41 -9.00 -1.91 9.98
C SER A 41 -8.35 -2.19 11.33
N PHE A 42 -7.10 -2.68 11.31
CA PHE A 42 -6.33 -2.86 12.54
C PHE A 42 -6.18 -1.54 13.30
N GLY A 43 -5.90 -0.44 12.58
CA GLY A 43 -5.81 0.88 13.19
C GLY A 43 -7.10 1.35 13.85
N VAL A 44 -8.26 1.03 13.26
CA VAL A 44 -9.58 1.32 13.86
C VAL A 44 -9.78 0.49 15.12
N GLU A 45 -9.62 -0.84 15.01
CA GLU A 45 -9.92 -1.76 16.10
C GLU A 45 -8.99 -1.61 17.30
N SER A 46 -7.74 -1.20 17.09
CA SER A 46 -6.77 -1.00 18.15
C SER A 46 -6.81 0.41 18.76
N CYS A 47 -7.60 1.31 18.21
CA CYS A 47 -7.70 2.69 18.71
C CYS A 47 -8.57 2.74 19.94
N LYS A 48 -8.01 3.24 21.05
CA LYS A 48 -8.72 3.31 22.35
C LYS A 48 -9.54 4.57 22.53
N ASP A 49 -9.16 5.66 21.88
CA ASP A 49 -9.92 6.90 21.95
C ASP A 49 -11.17 6.82 21.07
N PRO A 50 -12.39 6.93 21.64
CA PRO A 50 -13.64 6.79 20.88
C PRO A 50 -13.80 7.80 19.75
N SER A 51 -13.39 9.05 19.96
CA SER A 51 -13.50 10.10 18.95
C SER A 51 -12.58 9.83 17.77
N GLU A 52 -11.33 9.47 18.04
CA GLU A 52 -10.34 9.13 17.00
C GLU A 52 -10.76 7.85 16.25
N ARG A 53 -11.24 6.85 16.99
CA ARG A 53 -11.74 5.61 16.39
C ARG A 53 -12.90 5.89 15.41
N ALA A 54 -13.82 6.75 15.77
CA ALA A 54 -14.95 7.12 14.90
C ALA A 54 -14.47 7.79 13.62
N LEU A 55 -13.49 8.68 13.70
CA LEU A 55 -12.89 9.34 12.53
C LEU A 55 -12.20 8.32 11.60
N ARG A 56 -11.42 7.42 12.17
CA ARG A 56 -10.74 6.36 11.40
C ARG A 56 -11.73 5.42 10.73
N ALA A 57 -12.81 5.04 11.44
CA ALA A 57 -13.84 4.19 10.88
C ALA A 57 -14.58 4.87 9.73
N ALA A 58 -14.88 6.17 9.86
CA ALA A 58 -15.52 6.95 8.80
C ALA A 58 -14.63 7.03 7.56
N TYR A 59 -13.34 7.28 7.74
CA TYR A 59 -12.37 7.30 6.63
C TYR A 59 -12.28 5.94 5.95
N MET A 60 -12.21 4.87 6.71
CA MET A 60 -12.17 3.52 6.16
C MET A 60 -13.38 3.21 5.30
N ARG A 61 -14.59 3.60 5.74
CA ARG A 61 -15.82 3.42 4.94
C ARG A 61 -15.73 4.14 3.59
N GLN A 62 -15.11 5.31 3.54
CA GLN A 62 -14.87 6.02 2.28
C GLN A 62 -13.91 5.27 1.35
N LEU A 63 -12.91 4.60 1.92
CA LEU A 63 -11.94 3.85 1.14
C LEU A 63 -12.51 2.53 0.62
N GLU A 64 -13.40 1.88 1.36
CA GLU A 64 -14.01 0.60 0.99
C GLU A 64 -14.82 0.66 -0.31
N ILE A 65 -15.33 1.83 -0.67
CA ILE A 65 -16.08 2.02 -1.92
C ILE A 65 -15.20 2.34 -3.13
N ARG A 66 -13.89 2.50 -2.92
CA ARG A 66 -12.93 2.71 -4.02
C ARG A 66 -12.63 1.41 -4.75
N PRO A 67 -12.12 1.48 -5.99
CA PRO A 67 -11.60 0.31 -6.69
C PRO A 67 -10.54 -0.37 -5.84
N THR A 68 -10.80 -1.62 -5.44
CA THR A 68 -9.99 -2.38 -4.50
C THR A 68 -9.34 -3.55 -5.22
N LEU A 69 -8.05 -3.76 -5.00
CA LEU A 69 -7.32 -4.91 -5.51
C LEU A 69 -7.30 -6.02 -4.45
N GLU A 70 -7.79 -7.19 -4.85
CA GLU A 70 -7.82 -8.37 -4.01
C GLU A 70 -6.59 -9.23 -4.23
N ILE A 71 -6.32 -10.13 -3.29
CA ILE A 71 -5.24 -11.12 -3.41
C ILE A 71 -5.78 -12.32 -4.19
N THR A 72 -5.13 -12.61 -5.31
CA THR A 72 -5.48 -13.74 -6.18
C THR A 72 -4.39 -14.80 -6.15
N LYS A 73 -4.62 -15.93 -6.86
CA LYS A 73 -3.58 -16.96 -7.03
C LYS A 73 -2.34 -16.40 -7.75
N GLN A 74 -2.54 -15.50 -8.70
CA GLN A 74 -1.43 -14.85 -9.43
C GLN A 74 -0.65 -13.93 -8.50
N THR A 75 -1.34 -13.20 -7.62
CA THR A 75 -0.67 -12.39 -6.60
C THR A 75 0.20 -13.27 -5.71
N ALA A 76 -0.32 -14.43 -5.29
CA ALA A 76 0.42 -15.38 -4.46
C ALA A 76 1.70 -15.87 -5.15
N ALA A 77 1.64 -16.15 -6.45
CA ALA A 77 2.82 -16.56 -7.22
C ALA A 77 3.88 -15.45 -7.25
N SER A 78 3.48 -14.21 -7.52
CA SER A 78 4.38 -13.06 -7.53
C SER A 78 4.97 -12.80 -6.14
N PHE A 79 4.16 -12.93 -5.10
CA PHE A 79 4.62 -12.81 -3.70
C PHE A 79 5.71 -13.83 -3.40
N GLY A 80 5.52 -15.09 -3.80
CA GLY A 80 6.51 -16.14 -3.56
C GLY A 80 7.87 -15.83 -4.19
N VAL A 81 7.86 -15.31 -5.42
CA VAL A 81 9.09 -14.90 -6.12
C VAL A 81 9.80 -13.78 -5.36
N LEU A 82 9.06 -12.75 -4.94
CA LEU A 82 9.64 -11.62 -4.21
C LEU A 82 10.18 -12.03 -2.85
N ALA A 83 9.43 -12.83 -2.09
CA ALA A 83 9.86 -13.31 -0.78
C ALA A 83 11.13 -14.17 -0.90
N ALA A 84 11.20 -15.04 -1.90
CA ALA A 84 12.39 -15.85 -2.19
C ALA A 84 13.60 -14.97 -2.54
N THR A 85 13.39 -13.92 -3.34
CA THR A 85 14.45 -12.97 -3.71
C THR A 85 15.02 -12.27 -2.48
N VAL A 86 14.15 -11.80 -1.58
CA VAL A 86 14.58 -11.18 -0.31
C VAL A 86 15.38 -12.17 0.54
N LYS A 87 14.90 -13.40 0.67
CA LYS A 87 15.60 -14.44 1.43
C LYS A 87 16.97 -14.75 0.83
N GLN A 88 17.07 -14.86 -0.49
CA GLN A 88 18.31 -15.12 -1.20
C GLN A 88 19.34 -14.00 -1.04
N SER A 89 18.88 -12.77 -0.79
CA SER A 89 19.77 -11.63 -0.51
C SER A 89 20.29 -11.61 0.94
N GLY A 90 19.93 -12.61 1.75
CA GLY A 90 20.35 -12.71 3.14
C GLY A 90 19.45 -12.01 4.15
N ARG A 91 18.27 -11.54 3.72
CA ARG A 91 17.31 -10.87 4.58
C ARG A 91 16.13 -11.77 4.89
N SER A 92 15.45 -11.50 6.02
CA SER A 92 14.22 -12.19 6.36
C SER A 92 13.04 -11.50 5.64
N PRO A 93 12.23 -12.24 4.89
CA PRO A 93 11.07 -11.64 4.22
C PRO A 93 9.89 -11.36 5.18
N ARG A 94 9.79 -12.03 6.33
CA ARG A 94 8.62 -11.94 7.21
C ARG A 94 8.27 -10.52 7.66
N PRO A 95 9.21 -9.68 8.13
CA PRO A 95 8.88 -8.33 8.55
C PRO A 95 8.35 -7.46 7.40
N ARG A 96 8.55 -7.89 6.15
CA ARG A 96 8.18 -7.15 4.94
C ARG A 96 6.98 -7.75 4.22
N TYR A 97 6.26 -8.71 4.81
CA TYR A 97 5.20 -9.43 4.11
C TYR A 97 4.12 -8.51 3.54
N ASN A 98 3.65 -7.51 4.30
CA ASN A 98 2.64 -6.60 3.78
C ASN A 98 3.15 -5.80 2.59
N ASP A 99 4.38 -5.29 2.65
CA ASP A 99 5.01 -4.58 1.53
C ASP A 99 5.21 -5.50 0.32
N LEU A 100 5.58 -6.75 0.56
CA LEU A 100 5.76 -7.74 -0.50
C LEU A 100 4.42 -8.08 -1.19
N TRP A 101 3.32 -8.15 -0.44
CA TRP A 101 1.98 -8.33 -1.03
C TRP A 101 1.59 -7.15 -1.91
N LEU A 102 1.84 -5.91 -1.46
CA LEU A 102 1.58 -4.71 -2.26
C LEU A 102 2.42 -4.70 -3.54
N ALA A 103 3.71 -4.99 -3.41
CA ALA A 103 4.61 -5.05 -4.56
C ALA A 103 4.20 -6.17 -5.53
N ALA A 104 3.77 -7.32 -5.01
CA ALA A 104 3.28 -8.42 -5.82
C ALA A 104 2.05 -8.02 -6.65
N GLN A 105 1.11 -7.29 -6.06
CA GLN A 105 -0.05 -6.76 -6.78
C GLN A 105 0.37 -5.77 -7.87
N ALA A 106 1.29 -4.87 -7.56
CA ALA A 106 1.78 -3.90 -8.53
C ALA A 106 2.44 -4.60 -9.74
N ILE A 107 3.27 -5.59 -9.49
CA ILE A 107 3.94 -6.36 -10.54
C ILE A 107 2.93 -7.17 -11.36
N GLU A 108 2.01 -7.85 -10.69
CA GLU A 108 0.97 -8.66 -11.34
C GLU A 108 0.17 -7.85 -12.37
N HIS A 109 -0.24 -6.65 -12.00
CA HIS A 109 -1.07 -5.80 -12.84
C HIS A 109 -0.29 -4.82 -13.72
N GLY A 110 1.03 -4.73 -13.55
CA GLY A 110 1.84 -3.74 -14.25
C GLY A 110 1.57 -2.31 -13.79
N TYR A 111 1.17 -2.11 -12.54
CA TYR A 111 0.88 -0.80 -11.97
C TYR A 111 2.09 -0.21 -11.26
N GLU A 112 2.16 1.11 -11.23
CA GLU A 112 3.12 1.80 -10.36
C GLU A 112 2.65 1.76 -8.92
N LEU A 113 3.60 1.65 -8.00
CA LEU A 113 3.38 1.76 -6.56
C LEU A 113 3.89 3.11 -6.07
N LEU A 114 3.00 3.89 -5.47
CA LEU A 114 3.35 5.18 -4.85
C LEU A 114 3.56 4.98 -3.35
N THR A 115 4.72 5.37 -2.86
CA THR A 115 5.09 5.23 -1.44
C THR A 115 5.78 6.47 -0.92
N LEU A 116 5.78 6.64 0.40
CA LEU A 116 6.61 7.62 1.11
C LEU A 116 7.97 7.03 1.50
N ASN A 117 8.11 5.69 1.48
CA ASN A 117 9.27 4.96 1.98
C ASN A 117 9.89 4.12 0.87
N ILE A 118 10.58 4.78 -0.05
CA ILE A 118 11.15 4.11 -1.22
C ILE A 118 12.11 2.97 -0.85
N LYS A 119 12.81 3.11 0.28
CA LYS A 119 13.78 2.11 0.75
C LYS A 119 13.15 0.75 1.06
N ASP A 120 11.85 0.73 1.37
CA ASP A 120 11.15 -0.52 1.67
C ASP A 120 10.86 -1.34 0.42
N PHE A 121 11.03 -0.76 -0.77
CA PHE A 121 10.63 -1.38 -2.04
C PHE A 121 11.72 -1.35 -3.10
N GLU A 122 12.73 -0.50 -3.00
CA GLU A 122 13.70 -0.24 -4.09
C GLU A 122 14.54 -1.45 -4.48
N ASP A 123 14.69 -2.44 -3.57
CA ASP A 123 15.43 -3.66 -3.81
C ASP A 123 14.61 -4.76 -4.52
N LEU A 124 13.33 -4.51 -4.79
CA LEU A 124 12.43 -5.51 -5.37
C LEU A 124 12.47 -5.43 -6.91
N PRO A 125 12.87 -6.51 -7.60
CA PRO A 125 12.98 -6.50 -9.06
C PRO A 125 11.61 -6.46 -9.74
N GLY A 126 11.52 -5.74 -10.85
CA GLY A 126 10.32 -5.67 -11.67
C GLY A 126 9.25 -4.71 -11.18
N LEU A 127 9.47 -4.05 -10.05
CA LEU A 127 8.52 -3.10 -9.48
C LEU A 127 8.75 -1.70 -10.06
N ARG A 128 7.68 -1.09 -10.56
CA ARG A 128 7.69 0.33 -10.93
C ARG A 128 7.29 1.14 -9.71
N LEU A 129 8.21 1.95 -9.23
CA LEU A 129 8.12 2.62 -7.95
C LEU A 129 8.19 4.13 -8.12
N THR A 130 7.25 4.82 -7.50
CA THR A 130 7.22 6.29 -7.46
C THR A 130 7.24 6.73 -6.01
N SER A 131 8.08 7.70 -5.70
CA SER A 131 8.15 8.29 -4.37
C SER A 131 7.43 9.63 -4.35
N LEU A 132 6.64 9.84 -3.31
CA LEU A 132 6.09 11.13 -3.00
C LEU A 132 6.97 11.76 -1.92
N GLN A 133 7.70 12.80 -2.29
CA GLN A 133 8.51 13.56 -1.33
C GLN A 133 7.61 14.54 -0.59
N PRO A 134 7.68 14.58 0.74
CA PRO A 134 6.93 15.56 1.50
C PRO A 134 7.43 17.00 1.23
#